data_10e407eaa0b548f6e2ed6f70cfb5c93e
#
_entry.id   10e407eaa0b548f6e2ed6f70cfb5c93e
#
_cell.length_a   1.000
_cell.length_b   1.000
_cell.length_c   1.000
_cell.angle_alpha   90.00
_cell.angle_beta   90.00
_cell.angle_gamma   90.00
#
_symmetry.space_group_name_H-M   'P 1'
#
loop_
_entity.id
_entity.type
_entity.pdbx_description
1 polymer ?
#
loop_
_entity_poly.entity_id
_entity_poly.type
_entity_poly.pdbx_seq_one_letter_code
_entity_poly.pdbx_strand_id
1 'polypeptide(L)'
;MSTLEIEVGDLRARSVEFTPTELVVTLMDGRRIATPLDWYPRLLKASAAQRANYEIMAMGIHWPDLDEDLSVAGMLKGQKAY
;
A
#
# COMPACT_ATOMS: atom_id res chain seq x y z
N MET A 1 21.04 -16.54 11.22
CA MET A 1 20.43 -15.46 10.44
C MET A 1 18.93 -15.67 10.36
N SER A 2 18.19 -14.63 10.50
CA SER A 2 16.75 -14.74 10.37
C SER A 2 16.34 -14.72 8.91
N THR A 3 15.60 -15.75 8.49
CA THR A 3 15.02 -15.77 7.16
C THR A 3 13.78 -14.87 7.07
N LEU A 4 13.38 -14.32 8.21
CA LEU A 4 12.21 -13.43 8.27
C LEU A 4 12.58 -11.97 8.07
N GLU A 5 13.86 -11.65 8.04
CA GLU A 5 14.28 -10.29 7.77
C GLU A 5 13.96 -9.92 6.34
N ILE A 6 13.38 -8.75 6.18
CA ILE A 6 13.04 -8.22 4.87
C ILE A 6 13.96 -7.05 4.60
N GLU A 7 14.69 -7.13 3.51
CA GLU A 7 15.54 -6.02 3.07
C GLU A 7 14.68 -4.80 2.77
N VAL A 8 15.19 -3.62 3.13
CA VAL A 8 14.47 -2.38 2.87
C VAL A 8 14.13 -2.23 1.38
N GLY A 9 15.04 -2.65 0.50
CA GLY A 9 14.80 -2.58 -0.93
C GLY A 9 13.64 -3.47 -1.39
N ASP A 10 13.39 -4.57 -0.70
CA ASP A 10 12.32 -5.50 -1.02
C ASP A 10 10.95 -4.92 -0.67
N LEU A 11 10.90 -3.90 0.17
CA LEU A 11 9.66 -3.25 0.57
C LEU A 11 9.22 -2.15 -0.37
N ARG A 12 9.96 -1.90 -1.44
CA ARG A 12 9.55 -0.87 -2.40
C ARG A 12 8.38 -1.34 -3.22
N ALA A 13 7.38 -0.47 -3.36
CA ALA A 13 6.26 -0.74 -4.23
C ALA A 13 6.65 -0.51 -5.69
N ARG A 14 6.12 -1.34 -6.57
CA ARG A 14 6.23 -1.17 -8.02
C ARG A 14 4.92 -0.65 -8.60
N SER A 15 3.79 -1.18 -8.13
CA SER A 15 2.49 -0.78 -8.60
C SER A 15 1.44 -0.94 -7.54
N VAL A 16 0.33 -0.24 -7.72
CA VAL A 16 -0.82 -0.26 -6.81
C VAL A 16 -2.07 -0.54 -7.63
N GLU A 17 -2.88 -1.46 -7.14
CA GLU A 17 -4.14 -1.80 -7.77
C GLU A 17 -5.23 -1.88 -6.71
N PHE A 18 -6.48 -1.70 -7.13
CA PHE A 18 -7.63 -1.82 -6.26
C PHE A 18 -8.59 -2.85 -6.82
N THR A 19 -9.04 -3.75 -5.96
CA THR A 19 -10.19 -4.60 -6.25
C THR A 19 -11.40 -4.01 -5.51
N PRO A 20 -12.60 -4.53 -5.70
CA PRO A 20 -13.76 -4.02 -4.94
C PRO A 20 -13.59 -4.10 -3.42
N THR A 21 -12.74 -5.00 -2.91
CA THR A 21 -12.59 -5.22 -1.48
C THR A 21 -11.18 -5.06 -0.96
N GLU A 22 -10.18 -4.90 -1.83
CA GLU A 22 -8.79 -4.92 -1.40
C GLU A 22 -7.94 -3.86 -2.06
N LEU A 23 -6.92 -3.43 -1.34
CA LEU A 23 -5.79 -2.69 -1.87
C LEU A 23 -4.69 -3.71 -2.13
N VAL A 24 -4.16 -3.74 -3.36
CA VAL A 24 -3.10 -4.68 -3.74
C VAL A 24 -1.86 -3.90 -4.16
N VAL A 25 -0.77 -4.14 -3.47
CA VAL A 25 0.51 -3.51 -3.78
C VAL A 25 1.48 -4.60 -4.26
N THR A 26 2.03 -4.39 -5.45
CA THR A 26 3.08 -5.28 -5.98
C THR A 26 4.42 -4.66 -5.66
N LEU A 27 5.30 -5.44 -5.06
CA LEU A 27 6.63 -4.99 -4.70
C LEU A 27 7.60 -5.17 -5.85
N MET A 28 8.75 -4.52 -5.75
CA MET A 28 9.78 -4.57 -6.79
C MET A 28 10.29 -5.98 -7.06
N ASP A 29 10.26 -6.85 -6.06
CA ASP A 29 10.70 -8.24 -6.21
C ASP A 29 9.59 -9.17 -6.73
N GLY A 30 8.40 -8.63 -7.04
CA GLY A 30 7.29 -9.40 -7.58
C GLY A 30 6.29 -9.89 -6.56
N ARG A 31 6.58 -9.79 -5.27
CA ARG A 31 5.61 -10.17 -4.24
C ARG A 31 4.43 -9.21 -4.25
N ARG A 32 3.28 -9.70 -3.87
CA ARG A 32 2.06 -8.90 -3.80
C ARG A 32 1.51 -8.93 -2.38
N ILE A 33 1.10 -7.76 -1.90
CA ILE A 33 0.48 -7.61 -0.60
C ILE A 33 -0.94 -7.13 -0.83
N ALA A 34 -1.91 -7.90 -0.36
CA ALA A 34 -3.33 -7.52 -0.45
C ALA A 34 -3.84 -7.26 0.96
N THR A 35 -4.43 -6.09 1.17
CA THR A 35 -5.01 -5.72 2.46
C THR A 35 -6.45 -5.29 2.27
N PRO A 36 -7.32 -5.54 3.27
CA PRO A 36 -8.71 -5.11 3.15
C PRO A 36 -8.82 -3.60 2.97
N LEU A 37 -9.61 -3.20 1.99
CA LEU A 37 -9.77 -1.78 1.67
C LEU A 37 -10.41 -0.99 2.81
N ASP A 38 -11.25 -1.63 3.61
CA ASP A 38 -11.91 -0.99 4.74
C ASP A 38 -10.97 -0.66 5.89
N TRP A 39 -9.71 -1.13 5.83
CA TRP A 39 -8.69 -0.67 6.77
C TRP A 39 -8.32 0.80 6.54
N TYR A 40 -8.66 1.34 5.37
CA TYR A 40 -8.27 2.69 4.96
C TYR A 40 -9.50 3.47 4.51
N PRO A 41 -10.23 4.08 5.47
CA PRO A 41 -11.51 4.74 5.14
C PRO A 41 -11.40 5.79 4.04
N ARG A 42 -10.31 6.54 3.99
CA ARG A 42 -10.14 7.55 2.94
C ARG A 42 -10.06 6.94 1.56
N LEU A 43 -9.36 5.81 1.44
CA LEU A 43 -9.25 5.09 0.17
C LEU A 43 -10.56 4.40 -0.18
N LEU A 44 -11.25 3.86 0.82
CA LEU A 44 -12.53 3.21 0.61
C LEU A 44 -13.55 4.16 0.01
N LYS A 45 -13.57 5.40 0.47
CA LYS A 45 -14.52 6.42 0.04
C LYS A 45 -14.08 7.18 -1.20
N ALA A 46 -12.86 6.97 -1.66
CA ALA A 46 -12.30 7.73 -2.76
C ALA A 46 -12.87 7.31 -4.10
N SER A 47 -12.84 8.23 -5.06
CA SER A 47 -13.20 7.94 -6.44
C SER A 47 -12.09 7.12 -7.10
N ALA A 48 -12.41 6.52 -8.25
CA ALA A 48 -11.42 5.79 -9.03
C ALA A 48 -10.26 6.70 -9.45
N ALA A 49 -10.57 7.95 -9.81
CA ALA A 49 -9.55 8.92 -10.20
C ALA A 49 -8.61 9.25 -9.03
N GLN A 50 -9.18 9.44 -7.83
CA GLN A 50 -8.38 9.73 -6.64
C GLN A 50 -7.48 8.55 -6.27
N ARG A 51 -8.00 7.33 -6.36
CA ARG A 51 -7.22 6.12 -6.09
C ARG A 51 -6.08 5.95 -7.10
N ALA A 52 -6.29 6.35 -8.34
CA ALA A 52 -5.29 6.24 -9.39
C ALA A 52 -4.20 7.31 -9.28
N ASN A 53 -4.45 8.39 -8.54
CA ASN A 53 -3.49 9.47 -8.36
C ASN A 53 -2.64 9.21 -7.12
N TYR A 54 -1.67 8.33 -7.24
CA TYR A 54 -0.77 8.00 -6.16
C TYR A 54 0.67 8.23 -6.58
N GLU A 55 1.53 8.41 -5.57
CA GLU A 55 2.96 8.55 -5.75
C GLU A 55 3.65 7.42 -4.99
N ILE A 56 4.55 6.72 -5.67
CA ILE A 56 5.34 5.68 -5.01
C ILE A 56 6.55 6.34 -4.38
N MET A 57 6.67 6.16 -3.07
CA MET A 57 7.77 6.70 -2.27
C MET A 57 8.74 5.56 -1.94
N ALA A 58 9.90 5.91 -1.39
CA ALA A 58 10.93 4.92 -1.06
C ALA A 58 10.39 3.80 -0.17
N MET A 59 9.53 4.12 0.80
CA MET A 59 9.06 3.15 1.79
C MET A 59 7.55 2.97 1.79
N GLY A 60 6.85 3.56 0.85
CA GLY A 60 5.40 3.47 0.85
C GLY A 60 4.74 4.18 -0.32
N ILE A 61 3.47 4.53 -0.13
CA ILE A 61 2.64 5.14 -1.16
C ILE A 61 1.93 6.36 -0.56
N HIS A 62 1.87 7.44 -1.33
CA HIS A 62 1.20 8.67 -0.95
C HIS A 62 0.09 9.01 -1.94
N TRP A 63 -1.08 9.34 -1.42
CA TRP A 63 -2.22 9.82 -2.21
C TRP A 63 -2.44 11.30 -1.89
N PRO A 64 -1.98 12.20 -2.77
CA PRO A 64 -2.06 13.65 -2.46
C PRO A 64 -3.47 14.19 -2.34
N ASP A 65 -4.42 13.69 -3.14
CA ASP A 65 -5.79 14.16 -3.07
C ASP A 65 -6.49 13.76 -1.76
N LEU A 66 -5.99 12.74 -1.09
CA LEU A 66 -6.62 12.17 0.09
C LEU A 66 -5.83 12.44 1.36
N ASP A 67 -4.66 13.06 1.22
CA ASP A 67 -3.73 13.24 2.34
C ASP A 67 -3.50 11.91 3.07
N GLU A 68 -3.32 10.85 2.30
CA GLU A 68 -3.14 9.50 2.84
C GLU A 68 -1.75 8.99 2.51
N ASP A 69 -1.09 8.43 3.51
CA ASP A 69 0.23 7.81 3.39
C ASP A 69 0.18 6.41 3.98
N LEU A 70 0.65 5.43 3.22
CA LEU A 70 0.75 4.07 3.70
C LEU A 70 2.18 3.58 3.54
N SER A 71 2.75 3.00 4.59
CA SER A 71 4.03 2.32 4.48
C SER A 71 3.80 0.86 4.17
N VAL A 72 4.68 0.29 3.35
CA VAL A 72 4.60 -1.15 3.05
C VAL A 72 4.84 -1.96 4.32
N ALA A 73 5.77 -1.54 5.17
CA ALA A 73 6.01 -2.20 6.45
C ALA A 73 4.76 -2.18 7.33
N GLY A 74 4.04 -1.04 7.35
CA GLY A 74 2.79 -0.93 8.10
C GLY A 74 1.72 -1.88 7.59
N MET A 75 1.60 -2.02 6.27
CA MET A 75 0.66 -2.97 5.68
C MET A 75 0.97 -4.40 6.12
N LEU A 76 2.25 -4.77 6.11
CA LEU A 76 2.68 -6.11 6.52
C LEU A 76 2.40 -6.36 8.00
N LYS A 77 2.46 -5.33 8.83
CA LYS A 77 2.18 -5.44 10.27
C LYS A 77 0.70 -5.40 10.59
N GLY A 78 -0.15 -5.15 9.61
CA GLY A 78 -1.57 -5.05 9.82
C GLY A 78 -2.02 -3.73 10.40
N GLN A 79 -1.25 -2.66 10.20
CA GLN A 79 -1.63 -1.33 10.67
C GLN A 79 -2.81 -0.81 9.86
N LYS A 80 -3.77 -0.25 10.55
CA LYS A 80 -5.00 0.29 9.95
C LYS A 80 -5.02 1.80 10.11
N ALA A 81 -5.72 2.48 9.19
CA ALA A 81 -5.81 3.93 9.20
C ALA A 81 -7.04 4.44 9.95
N TYR A 82 -7.60 3.61 10.80
CA TYR A 82 -8.75 4.01 11.60
C TYR A 82 -8.58 3.61 13.06
#